data_481f0a5f1585abfc6d444bb1701fea00
#
_entry.id   481f0a5f1585abfc6d444bb1701fea00
#
_cell.length_a   1.000
_cell.length_b   1.000
_cell.length_c   1.000
_cell.angle_alpha   90.00
_cell.angle_beta   90.00
_cell.angle_gamma   90.00
#
_symmetry.space_group_name_H-M   'P 1'
#
loop_
_entity.id
_entity.type
_entity.pdbx_description
1 polymer ?
#
loop_
_entity_poly.entity_id
_entity_poly.type
_entity_poly.pdbx_seq_one_letter_code
_entity_poly.pdbx_strand_id
1 'polypeptide(L)'
;MKIAVYTIALNEEQFVERWYESAKDADYLLIADTGSTDKTIEIAESLGINVFKISINPWRFDDARNASLALIPDDIDYCISLDMDEVLSEGWRKEMESLEGSNVTRPIHTLVTHISEIGQEGTEFDALRMHARHGHRWKFPIHESVSFYGIEELRKKIDVKIYHLPDNDKSRGQYLALLEMAAKEDPLSDRCAHYYARELFYYGRYEESAAEFKRHLSLESAFWKPERCESMRYLAKCEPQAREYWLRAAIAECPERREPFVDLAQYFYEEKDWHKVKEYSELALNIKEKYLGYFCESDAW
;
A
#
# COMPACT_ATOMS: atom_id res chain seq x y z
N MET A 1 -21.96 -18.01 2.90
CA MET A 1 -20.59 -17.56 2.49
C MET A 1 -19.64 -17.69 3.67
N LYS A 2 -18.45 -18.28 3.48
CA LYS A 2 -17.40 -18.42 4.49
C LYS A 2 -16.26 -17.44 4.23
N ILE A 3 -15.80 -16.74 5.26
CA ILE A 3 -14.76 -15.72 5.15
C ILE A 3 -13.61 -16.03 6.11
N ALA A 4 -12.39 -15.99 5.60
CA ALA A 4 -11.18 -16.04 6.41
C ALA A 4 -10.54 -14.66 6.54
N VAL A 5 -10.06 -14.33 7.75
CA VAL A 5 -9.15 -13.22 7.98
C VAL A 5 -7.79 -13.80 8.37
N TYR A 6 -6.72 -13.35 7.69
CA TYR A 6 -5.41 -13.92 7.86
C TYR A 6 -4.30 -12.86 7.86
N THR A 7 -3.21 -13.19 8.51
CA THR A 7 -2.03 -12.33 8.60
C THR A 7 -0.74 -13.14 8.76
N ILE A 8 0.38 -12.45 8.59
CA ILE A 8 1.71 -12.88 9.05
C ILE A 8 2.08 -12.07 10.29
N ALA A 9 2.77 -12.67 11.27
CA ALA A 9 3.13 -11.99 12.51
C ALA A 9 4.59 -12.27 12.91
N LEU A 10 5.21 -11.27 13.56
CA LEU A 10 6.50 -11.36 14.23
C LEU A 10 6.58 -10.36 15.39
N ASN A 11 6.45 -10.85 16.63
CA ASN A 11 6.49 -10.04 17.86
C ASN A 11 5.44 -8.91 17.86
N GLU A 12 4.17 -9.29 17.81
CA GLU A 12 3.00 -8.41 17.70
C GLU A 12 2.06 -8.52 18.92
N GLU A 13 2.57 -8.95 20.09
CA GLU A 13 1.73 -9.25 21.28
C GLU A 13 0.77 -8.12 21.64
N GLN A 14 1.17 -6.87 21.44
CA GLN A 14 0.38 -5.68 21.74
C GLN A 14 -0.84 -5.48 20.83
N PHE A 15 -0.88 -6.13 19.67
CA PHE A 15 -1.91 -5.93 18.66
C PHE A 15 -2.90 -7.09 18.55
N VAL A 16 -2.56 -8.28 19.05
CA VAL A 16 -3.35 -9.51 18.85
C VAL A 16 -4.80 -9.35 19.29
N GLU A 17 -5.04 -8.81 20.50
CA GLU A 17 -6.39 -8.64 21.03
C GLU A 17 -7.22 -7.68 20.18
N ARG A 18 -6.65 -6.52 19.80
CA ARG A 18 -7.33 -5.52 18.96
C ARG A 18 -7.63 -6.06 17.57
N TRP A 19 -6.69 -6.76 16.97
CA TRP A 19 -6.86 -7.42 15.69
C TRP A 19 -8.00 -8.44 15.76
N TYR A 20 -7.98 -9.31 16.76
CA TYR A 20 -9.03 -10.31 17.00
C TYR A 20 -10.40 -9.66 17.14
N GLU A 21 -10.55 -8.64 17.99
CA GLU A 21 -11.83 -7.98 18.24
C GLU A 21 -12.45 -7.41 16.96
N SER A 22 -11.64 -6.91 16.03
CA SER A 22 -12.12 -6.40 14.73
C SER A 22 -12.48 -7.50 13.73
N ALA A 23 -11.84 -8.68 13.84
CA ALA A 23 -11.94 -9.77 12.86
C ALA A 23 -12.75 -10.97 13.34
N LYS A 24 -13.21 -11.01 14.61
CA LYS A 24 -13.83 -12.19 15.27
C LYS A 24 -15.11 -12.70 14.60
N ASP A 25 -15.75 -11.88 13.77
CA ASP A 25 -16.91 -12.30 12.99
C ASP A 25 -16.55 -13.15 11.76
N ALA A 26 -15.27 -13.42 11.50
CA ALA A 26 -14.81 -14.32 10.45
C ALA A 26 -15.10 -15.78 10.80
N ASP A 27 -15.32 -16.62 9.77
CA ASP A 27 -15.48 -18.06 9.95
C ASP A 27 -14.15 -18.76 10.24
N TYR A 28 -13.03 -18.13 9.83
CA TYR A 28 -11.69 -18.68 10.04
C TYR A 28 -10.69 -17.54 10.28
N LEU A 29 -9.99 -17.61 11.41
CA LEU A 29 -8.91 -16.69 11.75
C LEU A 29 -7.57 -17.42 11.68
N LEU A 30 -6.58 -16.81 11.02
CA LEU A 30 -5.25 -17.40 10.85
C LEU A 30 -4.14 -16.39 11.08
N ILE A 31 -3.19 -16.77 11.92
CA ILE A 31 -1.90 -16.08 12.07
C ILE A 31 -0.80 -17.04 11.63
N ALA A 32 -0.04 -16.65 10.60
CA ALA A 32 1.18 -17.33 10.20
C ALA A 32 2.37 -16.66 10.92
N ASP A 33 2.82 -17.27 12.01
CA ASP A 33 3.91 -16.76 12.83
C ASP A 33 5.27 -17.04 12.17
N THR A 34 6.10 -16.02 12.06
CA THR A 34 7.40 -16.08 11.39
C THR A 34 8.57 -16.19 12.36
N GLY A 35 8.29 -16.47 13.63
CA GLY A 35 9.30 -16.71 14.66
C GLY A 35 9.22 -15.77 15.87
N SER A 36 8.01 -15.42 16.32
CA SER A 36 7.79 -14.60 17.50
C SER A 36 8.43 -15.20 18.75
N THR A 37 9.00 -14.36 19.58
CA THR A 37 9.64 -14.68 20.84
C THR A 37 8.95 -14.05 22.06
N ASP A 38 7.97 -13.18 21.80
CA ASP A 38 7.07 -12.55 22.77
C ASP A 38 5.80 -13.42 22.99
N LYS A 39 4.75 -12.83 23.53
CA LYS A 39 3.50 -13.54 23.81
C LYS A 39 2.51 -13.57 22.63
N THR A 40 2.92 -13.19 21.43
CA THR A 40 2.03 -13.17 20.24
C THR A 40 1.28 -14.49 20.08
N ILE A 41 1.99 -15.62 20.11
CA ILE A 41 1.41 -16.96 19.93
C ILE A 41 0.48 -17.32 21.09
N GLU A 42 0.94 -17.12 22.33
CA GLU A 42 0.16 -17.45 23.55
C GLU A 42 -1.18 -16.71 23.56
N ILE A 43 -1.18 -15.41 23.27
CA ILE A 43 -2.40 -14.60 23.25
C ILE A 43 -3.32 -15.07 22.11
N ALA A 44 -2.78 -15.26 20.90
CA ALA A 44 -3.56 -15.69 19.75
C ALA A 44 -4.26 -17.04 19.98
N GLU A 45 -3.54 -18.05 20.50
CA GLU A 45 -4.10 -19.38 20.81
C GLU A 45 -5.17 -19.29 21.91
N SER A 46 -5.00 -18.44 22.92
CA SER A 46 -5.98 -18.24 23.98
C SER A 46 -7.30 -17.65 23.48
N LEU A 47 -7.27 -16.90 22.38
CA LEU A 47 -8.43 -16.32 21.68
C LEU A 47 -9.06 -17.29 20.65
N GLY A 48 -8.50 -18.49 20.48
CA GLY A 48 -8.98 -19.49 19.53
C GLY A 48 -8.58 -19.23 18.07
N ILE A 49 -7.57 -18.38 17.84
CA ILE A 49 -7.03 -18.14 16.50
C ILE A 49 -6.16 -19.32 16.08
N ASN A 50 -6.26 -19.76 14.82
CA ASN A 50 -5.37 -20.77 14.27
C ASN A 50 -3.98 -20.19 14.04
N VAL A 51 -2.99 -20.67 14.78
CA VAL A 51 -1.60 -20.22 14.66
C VAL A 51 -0.75 -21.28 13.99
N PHE A 52 -0.04 -20.89 12.93
CA PHE A 52 0.90 -21.78 12.22
C PHE A 52 2.29 -21.14 12.19
N LYS A 53 3.30 -21.88 12.60
CA LYS A 53 4.70 -21.44 12.48
C LYS A 53 5.20 -21.68 11.07
N ILE A 54 5.66 -20.62 10.41
CA ILE A 54 6.25 -20.69 9.08
C ILE A 54 7.70 -20.16 9.11
N SER A 55 8.53 -20.64 8.18
CA SER A 55 9.90 -20.16 8.01
C SER A 55 10.18 -19.89 6.55
N ILE A 56 10.55 -18.64 6.25
CA ILE A 56 10.84 -18.16 4.89
C ILE A 56 12.31 -17.76 4.81
N ASN A 57 13.05 -18.40 3.92
CA ASN A 57 14.48 -18.14 3.74
C ASN A 57 14.90 -18.24 2.26
N PRO A 58 15.43 -17.17 1.63
CA PRO A 58 15.57 -15.82 2.21
C PRO A 58 14.21 -15.18 2.53
N TRP A 59 14.18 -14.19 3.45
CA TRP A 59 12.94 -13.51 3.81
C TRP A 59 12.33 -12.77 2.64
N ARG A 60 11.02 -12.97 2.43
CA ARG A 60 10.18 -12.30 1.43
C ARG A 60 8.76 -12.21 1.95
N PHE A 61 8.13 -11.05 1.86
CA PHE A 61 6.76 -10.88 2.31
C PHE A 61 5.75 -11.65 1.46
N ASP A 62 5.92 -11.66 0.13
CA ASP A 62 5.02 -12.40 -0.78
C ASP A 62 5.04 -13.92 -0.51
N ASP A 63 6.20 -14.50 -0.25
CA ASP A 63 6.28 -15.93 0.08
C ASP A 63 5.65 -16.22 1.44
N ALA A 64 5.84 -15.36 2.44
CA ALA A 64 5.21 -15.50 3.75
C ALA A 64 3.67 -15.41 3.65
N ARG A 65 3.15 -14.44 2.89
CA ARG A 65 1.71 -14.31 2.67
C ARG A 65 1.15 -15.45 1.80
N ASN A 66 1.89 -15.96 0.82
CA ASN A 66 1.48 -17.12 0.05
C ASN A 66 1.45 -18.38 0.90
N ALA A 67 2.43 -18.59 1.78
CA ALA A 67 2.41 -19.69 2.75
C ALA A 67 1.20 -19.57 3.69
N SER A 68 0.92 -18.37 4.21
CA SER A 68 -0.26 -18.08 5.01
C SER A 68 -1.56 -18.38 4.26
N LEU A 69 -1.68 -17.90 3.02
CA LEU A 69 -2.86 -18.17 2.17
C LEU A 69 -3.06 -19.66 1.90
N ALA A 70 -1.98 -20.42 1.71
CA ALA A 70 -2.05 -21.87 1.48
C ALA A 70 -2.58 -22.67 2.70
N LEU A 71 -2.49 -22.13 3.90
CA LEU A 71 -2.99 -22.75 5.14
C LEU A 71 -4.49 -22.52 5.38
N ILE A 72 -5.13 -21.65 4.60
CA ILE A 72 -6.57 -21.38 4.70
C ILE A 72 -7.33 -22.56 4.07
N PRO A 73 -8.40 -23.08 4.72
CA PRO A 73 -9.22 -24.15 4.17
C PRO A 73 -9.77 -23.86 2.76
N ASP A 74 -9.91 -24.91 1.94
CA ASP A 74 -10.35 -24.77 0.54
C ASP A 74 -11.83 -24.42 0.41
N ASP A 75 -12.64 -24.62 1.45
CA ASP A 75 -14.07 -24.31 1.50
C ASP A 75 -14.38 -22.87 1.95
N ILE A 76 -13.36 -22.03 2.08
CA ILE A 76 -13.50 -20.58 2.27
C ILE A 76 -13.85 -19.93 0.93
N ASP A 77 -14.79 -19.00 0.94
CA ASP A 77 -15.18 -18.25 -0.26
C ASP A 77 -14.29 -17.01 -0.48
N TYR A 78 -14.05 -16.24 0.59
CA TYR A 78 -13.26 -15.00 0.54
C TYR A 78 -12.20 -14.95 1.63
N CYS A 79 -11.10 -14.29 1.31
CA CYS A 79 -9.98 -14.04 2.20
C CYS A 79 -9.77 -12.52 2.38
N ILE A 80 -9.52 -12.09 3.61
CA ILE A 80 -9.13 -10.73 3.97
C ILE A 80 -7.72 -10.80 4.57
N SER A 81 -6.75 -10.18 3.90
CA SER A 81 -5.42 -9.99 4.49
C SER A 81 -5.44 -8.73 5.34
N LEU A 82 -5.27 -8.89 6.64
CA LEU A 82 -5.33 -7.83 7.64
C LEU A 82 -4.04 -7.85 8.47
N ASP A 83 -3.20 -6.83 8.33
CA ASP A 83 -1.95 -6.77 9.09
C ASP A 83 -2.24 -6.60 10.60
N MET A 84 -1.29 -7.01 11.47
CA MET A 84 -1.53 -7.01 12.92
C MET A 84 -1.81 -5.60 13.48
N ASP A 85 -1.28 -4.57 12.85
CA ASP A 85 -1.48 -3.16 13.19
C ASP A 85 -2.69 -2.52 12.45
N GLU A 86 -3.55 -3.35 11.85
CA GLU A 86 -4.77 -2.93 11.16
C GLU A 86 -6.03 -3.46 11.85
N VAL A 87 -7.15 -2.74 11.67
CA VAL A 87 -8.47 -3.15 12.17
C VAL A 87 -9.54 -2.93 11.10
N LEU A 88 -10.52 -3.83 11.05
CA LEU A 88 -11.70 -3.74 10.19
C LEU A 88 -12.73 -2.78 10.80
N SER A 89 -13.43 -2.03 9.96
CA SER A 89 -14.58 -1.21 10.38
C SER A 89 -15.76 -2.08 10.83
N GLU A 90 -16.60 -1.56 11.72
CA GLU A 90 -17.84 -2.23 12.09
C GLU A 90 -18.71 -2.53 10.85
N GLY A 91 -19.41 -3.67 10.87
CA GLY A 91 -20.31 -4.09 9.79
C GLY A 91 -19.61 -4.70 8.58
N TRP A 92 -18.29 -4.83 8.56
CA TRP A 92 -17.54 -5.40 7.46
C TRP A 92 -18.07 -6.78 7.02
N ARG A 93 -18.50 -7.60 7.97
CA ARG A 93 -19.04 -8.94 7.69
C ARG A 93 -20.28 -8.86 6.80
N LYS A 94 -21.22 -7.98 7.13
CA LYS A 94 -22.46 -7.79 6.36
C LYS A 94 -22.18 -7.27 4.96
N GLU A 95 -21.22 -6.37 4.81
CA GLU A 95 -20.80 -5.86 3.51
C GLU A 95 -20.20 -6.98 2.63
N MET A 96 -19.36 -7.82 3.20
CA MET A 96 -18.84 -8.99 2.51
C MET A 96 -19.94 -9.96 2.11
N GLU A 97 -20.91 -10.24 3.00
CA GLU A 97 -22.06 -11.12 2.71
C GLU A 97 -22.96 -10.58 1.60
N SER A 98 -22.96 -9.27 1.34
CA SER A 98 -23.67 -8.68 0.18
C SER A 98 -23.13 -9.15 -1.17
N LEU A 99 -21.97 -9.80 -1.18
CA LEU A 99 -21.36 -10.38 -2.37
C LEU A 99 -21.81 -11.81 -2.64
N GLU A 100 -22.58 -12.44 -1.74
CA GLU A 100 -23.01 -13.82 -1.89
C GLU A 100 -23.83 -14.00 -3.19
N GLY A 101 -23.50 -15.04 -3.96
CA GLY A 101 -24.10 -15.29 -5.28
C GLY A 101 -23.61 -14.35 -6.40
N SER A 102 -22.70 -13.41 -6.12
CA SER A 102 -22.05 -12.60 -7.15
C SER A 102 -20.81 -13.33 -7.71
N ASN A 103 -20.34 -12.88 -8.87
CA ASN A 103 -19.08 -13.34 -9.46
C ASN A 103 -17.88 -12.45 -9.09
N VAL A 104 -18.01 -11.59 -8.08
CA VAL A 104 -16.94 -10.69 -7.65
C VAL A 104 -15.79 -11.53 -7.10
N THR A 105 -14.60 -11.35 -7.66
CA THR A 105 -13.38 -12.03 -7.20
C THR A 105 -12.50 -11.13 -6.36
N ARG A 106 -12.65 -9.80 -6.50
CA ARG A 106 -11.82 -8.79 -5.84
C ARG A 106 -12.67 -7.65 -5.26
N PRO A 107 -13.13 -7.75 -4.02
CA PRO A 107 -13.71 -6.60 -3.32
C PRO A 107 -12.68 -5.47 -3.17
N ILE A 108 -13.11 -4.24 -3.44
CA ILE A 108 -12.31 -3.02 -3.22
C ILE A 108 -12.80 -2.41 -1.91
N HIS A 109 -11.90 -2.16 -0.98
CA HIS A 109 -12.17 -1.49 0.29
C HIS A 109 -11.41 -0.18 0.40
N THR A 110 -11.73 0.64 1.38
CA THR A 110 -10.97 1.85 1.69
C THR A 110 -9.93 1.55 2.76
N LEU A 111 -8.66 1.90 2.52
CA LEU A 111 -7.62 1.91 3.53
C LEU A 111 -7.47 3.34 4.09
N VAL A 112 -7.45 3.47 5.41
CA VAL A 112 -7.22 4.73 6.15
C VAL A 112 -5.83 4.63 6.78
N THR A 113 -4.92 5.53 6.43
CA THR A 113 -3.49 5.41 6.80
C THR A 113 -3.19 5.61 8.27
N HIS A 114 -4.02 6.35 8.97
CA HIS A 114 -3.92 6.59 10.42
C HIS A 114 -5.20 7.25 10.94
N ILE A 115 -5.37 7.22 12.24
CA ILE A 115 -6.37 8.02 12.96
C ILE A 115 -5.61 8.93 13.92
N SER A 116 -5.89 10.24 13.86
CA SER A 116 -5.29 11.21 14.79
C SER A 116 -5.83 11.02 16.22
N GLU A 117 -5.14 11.59 17.21
CA GLU A 117 -5.57 11.56 18.61
C GLU A 117 -6.98 12.16 18.84
N ILE A 118 -7.43 13.05 17.97
CA ILE A 118 -8.77 13.66 18.00
C ILE A 118 -9.80 12.91 17.15
N GLY A 119 -9.45 11.69 16.65
CA GLY A 119 -10.36 10.83 15.86
C GLY A 119 -10.51 11.25 14.39
N GLN A 120 -9.66 12.14 13.88
CA GLN A 120 -9.69 12.52 12.46
C GLN A 120 -8.96 11.46 11.62
N GLU A 121 -9.65 10.96 10.59
CA GLU A 121 -9.09 10.01 9.62
C GLU A 121 -8.02 10.69 8.75
N GLY A 122 -6.93 9.97 8.50
CA GLY A 122 -5.83 10.39 7.64
C GLY A 122 -6.15 10.26 6.16
N THR A 123 -5.13 9.96 5.35
CA THR A 123 -5.34 9.75 3.91
C THR A 123 -6.10 8.46 3.67
N GLU A 124 -7.16 8.56 2.88
CA GLU A 124 -7.96 7.42 2.42
C GLU A 124 -7.65 7.09 0.97
N PHE A 125 -7.58 5.80 0.64
CA PHE A 125 -7.48 5.33 -0.74
C PHE A 125 -8.04 3.93 -0.91
N ASP A 126 -8.38 3.59 -2.15
CA ASP A 126 -8.85 2.27 -2.51
C ASP A 126 -7.73 1.23 -2.43
N ALA A 127 -8.00 0.13 -1.74
CA ALA A 127 -7.06 -0.98 -1.54
C ALA A 127 -7.66 -2.32 -1.95
N LEU A 128 -6.79 -3.29 -2.22
CA LEU A 128 -7.12 -4.56 -2.87
C LEU A 128 -6.61 -5.76 -2.05
N ARG A 129 -6.84 -5.77 -0.73
CA ARG A 129 -6.40 -6.85 0.17
C ARG A 129 -7.47 -7.91 0.45
N MET A 130 -8.68 -7.71 -0.09
CA MET A 130 -9.78 -8.67 -0.03
C MET A 130 -9.88 -9.38 -1.38
N HIS A 131 -10.04 -10.70 -1.37
CA HIS A 131 -10.06 -11.48 -2.60
C HIS A 131 -10.79 -12.84 -2.41
N ALA A 132 -11.29 -13.41 -3.49
CA ALA A 132 -11.76 -14.78 -3.47
C ALA A 132 -10.64 -15.74 -3.06
N ARG A 133 -10.99 -16.84 -2.39
CA ARG A 133 -10.01 -17.82 -1.87
C ARG A 133 -9.12 -18.38 -2.96
N HIS A 134 -9.65 -18.60 -4.15
CA HIS A 134 -8.94 -19.23 -5.26
C HIS A 134 -8.59 -18.22 -6.37
N GLY A 135 -7.55 -18.55 -7.15
CA GLY A 135 -7.12 -17.74 -8.28
C GLY A 135 -6.26 -16.52 -7.92
N HIS A 136 -5.91 -16.35 -6.66
CA HIS A 136 -5.11 -15.22 -6.19
C HIS A 136 -3.77 -15.68 -5.59
N ARG A 137 -2.74 -14.84 -5.79
CA ARG A 137 -1.41 -15.05 -5.23
C ARG A 137 -0.73 -13.71 -4.97
N TRP A 138 0.05 -13.64 -3.90
CA TRP A 138 0.89 -12.49 -3.58
C TRP A 138 2.13 -12.48 -4.47
N LYS A 139 2.52 -11.28 -4.88
CA LYS A 139 3.72 -10.97 -5.66
C LYS A 139 4.53 -9.87 -5.00
N PHE A 140 5.80 -9.85 -5.30
CA PHE A 140 6.83 -8.91 -4.88
C PHE A 140 7.31 -9.12 -3.44
N PRO A 141 8.66 -9.20 -3.26
CA PRO A 141 9.27 -9.49 -1.96
C PRO A 141 8.99 -8.44 -0.89
N ILE A 142 8.60 -7.23 -1.32
CA ILE A 142 8.16 -6.13 -0.47
C ILE A 142 7.20 -5.21 -1.24
N HIS A 143 6.38 -4.43 -0.52
CA HIS A 143 5.24 -3.72 -1.11
C HIS A 143 4.37 -4.67 -1.94
N GLU A 144 4.17 -5.83 -1.39
CA GLU A 144 3.49 -6.94 -2.03
C GLU A 144 2.06 -6.58 -2.42
N SER A 145 1.61 -7.18 -3.51
CA SER A 145 0.25 -7.04 -3.99
C SER A 145 -0.33 -8.40 -4.37
N VAL A 146 -1.64 -8.53 -4.17
CA VAL A 146 -2.37 -9.73 -4.61
C VAL A 146 -2.58 -9.65 -6.11
N SER A 147 -2.18 -10.67 -6.86
CA SER A 147 -2.41 -10.82 -8.30
C SER A 147 -3.41 -11.92 -8.58
N PHE A 148 -4.22 -11.76 -9.61
CA PHE A 148 -5.20 -12.74 -10.05
C PHE A 148 -4.64 -13.57 -11.23
N TYR A 149 -4.86 -14.88 -11.18
CA TYR A 149 -4.39 -15.87 -12.16
C TYR A 149 -5.54 -16.64 -12.80
N GLY A 150 -6.79 -16.17 -12.65
CA GLY A 150 -7.96 -16.74 -13.30
C GLY A 150 -8.21 -16.16 -14.68
N ILE A 151 -9.40 -16.41 -15.22
CA ILE A 151 -9.80 -15.98 -16.56
C ILE A 151 -10.18 -14.48 -16.55
N GLU A 152 -11.01 -14.07 -15.57
CA GLU A 152 -11.53 -12.73 -15.45
C GLU A 152 -11.58 -12.30 -13.98
N GLU A 153 -10.99 -11.14 -13.66
CA GLU A 153 -11.07 -10.54 -12.33
C GLU A 153 -12.22 -9.52 -12.30
N LEU A 154 -13.26 -9.83 -11.52
CA LEU A 154 -14.39 -8.93 -11.33
C LEU A 154 -14.24 -8.16 -10.01
N ARG A 155 -14.15 -6.85 -10.10
CA ARG A 155 -13.95 -5.93 -8.98
C ARG A 155 -15.24 -5.22 -8.63
N LYS A 156 -15.48 -5.02 -7.32
CA LYS A 156 -16.61 -4.23 -6.82
C LYS A 156 -16.19 -3.47 -5.56
N LYS A 157 -16.47 -2.17 -5.52
CA LYS A 157 -16.32 -1.38 -4.29
C LYS A 157 -17.39 -1.78 -3.30
N ILE A 158 -16.97 -1.98 -2.05
CA ILE A 158 -17.81 -2.25 -0.88
C ILE A 158 -17.55 -1.20 0.20
N ASP A 159 -18.49 -1.01 1.10
CA ASP A 159 -18.39 -0.03 2.19
C ASP A 159 -17.69 -0.65 3.41
N VAL A 160 -16.43 -1.02 3.22
CA VAL A 160 -15.55 -1.51 4.29
C VAL A 160 -14.33 -0.63 4.36
N LYS A 161 -13.99 -0.19 5.57
CA LYS A 161 -12.72 0.48 5.86
C LYS A 161 -11.78 -0.46 6.62
N ILE A 162 -10.51 -0.39 6.29
CA ILE A 162 -9.42 -0.93 7.10
C ILE A 162 -8.62 0.27 7.63
N TYR A 163 -8.48 0.33 8.95
CA TYR A 163 -7.73 1.38 9.63
C TYR A 163 -6.34 0.86 9.97
N HIS A 164 -5.32 1.53 9.48
CA HIS A 164 -3.93 1.24 9.82
C HIS A 164 -3.53 2.09 11.04
N LEU A 165 -3.16 1.41 12.12
CA LEU A 165 -2.80 1.99 13.42
C LEU A 165 -1.36 1.58 13.76
N PRO A 166 -0.36 2.18 13.06
CA PRO A 166 1.00 1.68 13.02
C PRO A 166 1.73 1.76 14.35
N ASP A 167 2.65 0.84 14.55
CA ASP A 167 3.74 0.97 15.52
C ASP A 167 4.89 1.79 14.90
N ASN A 168 5.14 2.97 15.43
CA ASN A 168 6.15 3.89 14.93
C ASN A 168 7.60 3.42 15.24
N ASP A 169 7.76 2.41 16.07
CA ASP A 169 9.08 1.92 16.52
C ASP A 169 9.65 0.81 15.61
N LYS A 170 8.90 0.34 14.61
CA LYS A 170 9.35 -0.72 13.70
C LYS A 170 10.46 -0.25 12.75
N SER A 171 11.58 -0.97 12.74
CA SER A 171 12.71 -0.70 11.84
C SER A 171 12.40 -1.06 10.39
N ARG A 172 12.73 -0.16 9.45
CA ARG A 172 12.65 -0.36 8.00
C ARG A 172 13.98 -0.81 7.36
N GLY A 173 14.97 -1.18 8.17
CA GLY A 173 16.34 -1.41 7.72
C GLY A 173 16.55 -2.48 6.64
N GLN A 174 15.59 -3.40 6.45
CA GLN A 174 15.68 -4.45 5.42
C GLN A 174 15.03 -4.07 4.08
N TYR A 175 14.34 -2.92 4.00
CA TYR A 175 13.52 -2.56 2.83
C TYR A 175 14.34 -2.36 1.57
N LEU A 176 15.47 -1.65 1.67
CA LEU A 176 16.33 -1.36 0.52
C LEU A 176 16.83 -2.65 -0.16
N ALA A 177 17.28 -3.64 0.64
CA ALA A 177 17.78 -4.90 0.10
C ALA A 177 16.68 -5.71 -0.61
N LEU A 178 15.46 -5.73 -0.07
CA LEU A 178 14.32 -6.41 -0.68
C LEU A 178 13.87 -5.71 -1.97
N LEU A 179 13.89 -4.38 -2.01
CA LEU A 179 13.55 -3.61 -3.21
C LEU A 179 14.60 -3.74 -4.31
N GLU A 180 15.88 -3.78 -3.94
CA GLU A 180 16.95 -4.09 -4.88
C GLU A 180 16.78 -5.50 -5.48
N MET A 181 16.44 -6.48 -4.64
CA MET A 181 16.11 -7.84 -5.08
C MET A 181 14.94 -7.83 -6.06
N ALA A 182 13.83 -7.17 -5.71
CA ALA A 182 12.64 -7.06 -6.56
C ALA A 182 12.95 -6.44 -7.93
N ALA A 183 13.73 -5.35 -7.95
CA ALA A 183 14.12 -4.67 -9.19
C ALA A 183 15.05 -5.53 -10.08
N LYS A 184 15.87 -6.42 -9.48
CA LYS A 184 16.71 -7.38 -10.20
C LYS A 184 15.93 -8.57 -10.72
N GLU A 185 14.95 -9.08 -9.97
CA GLU A 185 14.11 -10.22 -10.36
C GLU A 185 13.15 -9.86 -11.51
N ASP A 186 12.59 -8.65 -11.46
CA ASP A 186 11.68 -8.16 -12.50
C ASP A 186 12.10 -6.75 -12.97
N PRO A 187 13.14 -6.67 -13.84
CA PRO A 187 13.69 -5.40 -14.30
C PRO A 187 12.74 -4.61 -15.20
N LEU A 188 11.67 -5.24 -15.71
CA LEU A 188 10.65 -4.59 -16.54
C LEU A 188 9.42 -4.16 -15.76
N SER A 189 9.37 -4.42 -14.45
CA SER A 189 8.30 -3.95 -13.59
C SER A 189 8.48 -2.47 -13.25
N ASP A 190 7.51 -1.65 -13.65
CA ASP A 190 7.38 -0.24 -13.27
C ASP A 190 7.30 -0.09 -11.74
N ARG A 191 6.47 -0.90 -11.11
CA ARG A 191 6.31 -0.91 -9.65
C ARG A 191 7.64 -1.15 -8.93
N CYS A 192 8.40 -2.18 -9.31
CA CYS A 192 9.69 -2.48 -8.67
C CYS A 192 10.68 -1.33 -8.86
N ALA A 193 10.70 -0.74 -10.06
CA ALA A 193 11.56 0.40 -10.37
C ALA A 193 11.20 1.63 -9.52
N HIS A 194 9.90 1.99 -9.45
CA HIS A 194 9.43 3.15 -8.69
C HIS A 194 9.75 3.01 -7.20
N TYR A 195 9.40 1.88 -6.59
CA TYR A 195 9.60 1.70 -5.14
C TYR A 195 11.08 1.61 -4.77
N TYR A 196 11.92 0.97 -5.61
CA TYR A 196 13.37 0.92 -5.38
C TYR A 196 13.99 2.32 -5.50
N ALA A 197 13.61 3.10 -6.51
CA ALA A 197 14.05 4.49 -6.67
C ALA A 197 13.68 5.35 -5.46
N ARG A 198 12.45 5.21 -4.95
CA ARG A 198 11.95 5.93 -3.78
C ARG A 198 12.72 5.57 -2.51
N GLU A 199 13.02 4.30 -2.31
CA GLU A 199 13.79 3.88 -1.14
C GLU A 199 15.23 4.39 -1.21
N LEU A 200 15.87 4.35 -2.38
CA LEU A 200 17.18 4.99 -2.59
C LEU A 200 17.16 6.48 -2.22
N PHE A 201 16.07 7.19 -2.55
CA PHE A 201 15.89 8.60 -2.15
C PHE A 201 15.88 8.76 -0.62
N TYR A 202 15.12 7.92 0.10
CA TYR A 202 15.06 7.98 1.56
C TYR A 202 16.39 7.65 2.24
N TYR A 203 17.24 6.86 1.59
CA TYR A 203 18.61 6.58 2.03
C TYR A 203 19.63 7.67 1.60
N GLY A 204 19.18 8.76 0.96
CA GLY A 204 20.06 9.86 0.50
C GLY A 204 20.91 9.51 -0.72
N ARG A 205 20.66 8.37 -1.40
CA ARG A 205 21.37 7.92 -2.60
C ARG A 205 20.76 8.58 -3.85
N TYR A 206 20.81 9.92 -3.90
CA TYR A 206 20.04 10.72 -4.88
C TYR A 206 20.42 10.46 -6.33
N GLU A 207 21.69 10.25 -6.65
CA GLU A 207 22.14 9.96 -8.03
C GLU A 207 21.57 8.62 -8.52
N GLU A 208 21.62 7.58 -7.70
CA GLU A 208 21.10 6.26 -8.01
C GLU A 208 19.56 6.29 -8.07
N SER A 209 18.94 7.00 -7.14
CA SER A 209 17.49 7.24 -7.14
C SER A 209 17.04 7.90 -8.45
N ALA A 210 17.73 8.96 -8.89
CA ALA A 210 17.42 9.64 -10.15
C ALA A 210 17.56 8.71 -11.36
N ALA A 211 18.60 7.88 -11.39
CA ALA A 211 18.80 6.90 -12.47
C ALA A 211 17.63 5.89 -12.53
N GLU A 212 17.20 5.37 -11.37
CA GLU A 212 16.10 4.42 -11.27
C GLU A 212 14.74 5.05 -11.59
N PHE A 213 14.45 6.30 -11.17
CA PHE A 213 13.23 7.00 -11.58
C PHE A 213 13.20 7.25 -13.10
N LYS A 214 14.34 7.59 -13.73
CA LYS A 214 14.42 7.71 -15.19
C LYS A 214 14.19 6.36 -15.88
N ARG A 215 14.74 5.28 -15.30
CA ARG A 215 14.47 3.91 -15.79
C ARG A 215 12.97 3.61 -15.69
N HIS A 216 12.33 3.85 -14.54
CA HIS A 216 10.87 3.69 -14.37
C HIS A 216 10.10 4.42 -15.47
N LEU A 217 10.37 5.71 -15.70
CA LEU A 217 9.66 6.51 -16.71
C LEU A 217 9.85 6.00 -18.15
N SER A 218 10.91 5.21 -18.41
CA SER A 218 11.20 4.62 -19.73
C SER A 218 10.56 3.25 -19.96
N LEU A 219 10.01 2.61 -18.92
CA LEU A 219 9.41 1.28 -19.04
C LEU A 219 8.05 1.36 -19.74
N GLU A 220 7.76 0.43 -20.63
CA GLU A 220 6.46 0.30 -21.30
C GLU A 220 5.33 -0.04 -20.31
N SER A 221 5.65 -0.75 -19.22
CA SER A 221 4.71 -1.07 -18.15
C SER A 221 4.29 0.16 -17.34
N ALA A 222 5.09 1.22 -17.31
CA ALA A 222 4.85 2.43 -16.55
C ALA A 222 3.82 3.36 -17.24
N PHE A 223 2.60 2.90 -17.39
CA PHE A 223 1.50 3.67 -18.01
C PHE A 223 0.60 4.38 -16.99
N TRP A 224 0.72 4.07 -15.69
CA TRP A 224 -0.09 4.70 -14.65
C TRP A 224 0.41 6.12 -14.34
N LYS A 225 -0.30 7.11 -14.89
CA LYS A 225 0.09 8.52 -14.82
C LYS A 225 0.37 9.05 -13.42
N PRO A 226 -0.43 8.74 -12.37
CA PRO A 226 -0.13 9.22 -11.02
C PRO A 226 1.23 8.77 -10.48
N GLU A 227 1.66 7.53 -10.76
CA GLU A 227 2.97 7.01 -10.34
C GLU A 227 4.10 7.66 -11.15
N ARG A 228 3.89 7.85 -12.46
CA ARG A 228 4.84 8.59 -13.31
C ARG A 228 5.02 10.04 -12.84
N CYS A 229 3.92 10.71 -12.53
CA CYS A 229 3.92 12.06 -11.95
C CYS A 229 4.72 12.09 -10.64
N GLU A 230 4.52 11.10 -9.76
CA GLU A 230 5.26 11.00 -8.50
C GLU A 230 6.75 10.78 -8.73
N SER A 231 7.14 9.93 -9.68
CA SER A 231 8.54 9.76 -10.06
C SER A 231 9.19 11.05 -10.55
N MET A 232 8.45 11.88 -11.31
CA MET A 232 8.95 13.20 -11.75
C MET A 232 9.11 14.17 -10.58
N ARG A 233 8.22 14.14 -9.59
CA ARG A 233 8.34 14.93 -8.36
C ARG A 233 9.58 14.54 -7.56
N TYR A 234 9.90 13.24 -7.45
CA TYR A 234 11.15 12.77 -6.84
C TYR A 234 12.38 13.17 -7.65
N LEU A 235 12.33 13.11 -8.98
CA LEU A 235 13.41 13.60 -9.83
C LEU A 235 13.69 15.09 -9.61
N ALA A 236 12.64 15.90 -9.41
CA ALA A 236 12.79 17.31 -9.06
C ALA A 236 13.56 17.53 -7.74
N LYS A 237 13.40 16.60 -6.78
CA LYS A 237 14.12 16.60 -5.51
C LYS A 237 15.55 16.08 -5.65
N CYS A 238 15.78 15.06 -6.51
CA CYS A 238 17.09 14.46 -6.75
C CYS A 238 18.01 15.36 -7.60
N GLU A 239 17.44 16.13 -8.53
CA GLU A 239 18.15 16.95 -9.51
C GLU A 239 17.76 18.45 -9.37
N PRO A 240 18.27 19.16 -8.34
CA PRO A 240 17.87 20.56 -8.09
C PRO A 240 18.06 21.50 -9.28
N GLN A 241 19.09 21.26 -10.11
CA GLN A 241 19.36 22.03 -11.33
C GLN A 241 18.30 21.85 -12.43
N ALA A 242 17.51 20.76 -12.37
CA ALA A 242 16.43 20.45 -13.31
C ALA A 242 15.04 20.49 -12.63
N ARG A 243 14.94 21.05 -11.40
CA ARG A 243 13.74 21.00 -10.57
C ARG A 243 12.51 21.54 -11.29
N GLU A 244 12.61 22.74 -11.88
CA GLU A 244 11.49 23.34 -12.61
C GLU A 244 11.05 22.46 -13.80
N TYR A 245 12.00 21.92 -14.56
CA TYR A 245 11.70 21.02 -15.68
C TYR A 245 10.88 19.81 -15.25
N TRP A 246 11.32 19.10 -14.20
CA TRP A 246 10.64 17.90 -13.73
C TRP A 246 9.26 18.20 -13.15
N LEU A 247 9.09 19.32 -12.42
CA LEU A 247 7.78 19.69 -11.87
C LEU A 247 6.79 20.09 -12.97
N ARG A 248 7.25 20.77 -14.02
CA ARG A 248 6.41 21.04 -15.20
C ARG A 248 6.05 19.76 -15.96
N ALA A 249 6.96 18.81 -16.08
CA ALA A 249 6.69 17.51 -16.66
C ALA A 249 5.66 16.73 -15.84
N ALA A 250 5.73 16.76 -14.50
CA ALA A 250 4.77 16.15 -13.61
C ALA A 250 3.35 16.73 -13.76
N ILE A 251 3.24 18.07 -13.90
CA ILE A 251 1.96 18.75 -14.20
C ILE A 251 1.40 18.31 -15.56
N ALA A 252 2.25 18.20 -16.58
CA ALA A 252 1.82 17.80 -17.92
C ALA A 252 1.38 16.32 -17.96
N GLU A 253 2.02 15.46 -17.17
CA GLU A 253 1.69 14.03 -17.08
C GLU A 253 0.33 13.80 -16.39
N CYS A 254 0.04 14.53 -15.30
CA CYS A 254 -1.13 14.33 -14.46
C CYS A 254 -1.70 15.68 -13.97
N PRO A 255 -2.33 16.48 -14.86
CA PRO A 255 -2.77 17.85 -14.55
C PRO A 255 -3.93 17.92 -13.54
N GLU A 256 -4.60 16.82 -13.27
CA GLU A 256 -5.65 16.68 -12.26
C GLU A 256 -5.10 16.53 -10.83
N ARG A 257 -3.81 16.37 -10.64
CA ARG A 257 -3.16 16.32 -9.33
C ARG A 257 -2.71 17.70 -8.89
N ARG A 258 -3.03 18.05 -7.66
CA ARG A 258 -2.68 19.36 -7.07
C ARG A 258 -1.22 19.43 -6.64
N GLU A 259 -0.65 18.33 -6.17
CA GLU A 259 0.67 18.25 -5.56
C GLU A 259 1.79 18.85 -6.42
N PRO A 260 1.95 18.56 -7.73
CA PRO A 260 3.03 19.14 -8.51
C PRO A 260 2.88 20.67 -8.74
N PHE A 261 1.66 21.21 -8.69
CA PHE A 261 1.45 22.67 -8.73
C PHE A 261 1.91 23.33 -7.42
N VAL A 262 1.62 22.68 -6.27
CA VAL A 262 2.09 23.14 -4.96
C VAL A 262 3.61 23.11 -4.90
N ASP A 263 4.25 22.01 -5.35
CA ASP A 263 5.71 21.89 -5.41
C ASP A 263 6.33 22.98 -6.28
N LEU A 264 5.69 23.31 -7.41
CA LEU A 264 6.19 24.35 -8.32
C LEU A 264 5.98 25.77 -7.74
N ALA A 265 4.86 26.01 -7.04
CA ALA A 265 4.65 27.24 -6.30
C ALA A 265 5.70 27.44 -5.20
N GLN A 266 6.04 26.35 -4.47
CA GLN A 266 7.10 26.35 -3.47
C GLN A 266 8.48 26.65 -4.09
N TYR A 267 8.80 26.04 -5.24
CA TYR A 267 10.03 26.36 -5.97
C TYR A 267 10.14 27.84 -6.29
N PHE A 268 9.08 28.47 -6.85
CA PHE A 268 9.10 29.90 -7.16
C PHE A 268 9.07 30.80 -5.92
N TYR A 269 8.53 30.30 -4.80
CA TYR A 269 8.66 30.99 -3.51
C TYR A 269 10.12 31.09 -3.05
N GLU A 270 10.90 30.01 -3.21
CA GLU A 270 12.33 29.98 -2.91
C GLU A 270 13.12 30.91 -3.84
N GLU A 271 12.73 30.98 -5.13
CA GLU A 271 13.29 31.87 -6.15
C GLU A 271 12.81 33.34 -6.01
N LYS A 272 11.86 33.63 -5.09
CA LYS A 272 11.23 34.94 -4.87
C LYS A 272 10.47 35.49 -6.08
N ASP A 273 10.00 34.65 -6.98
CA ASP A 273 9.13 35.02 -8.11
C ASP A 273 7.66 35.00 -7.66
N TRP A 274 7.24 36.04 -6.97
CA TRP A 274 5.90 36.17 -6.38
C TRP A 274 4.76 36.10 -7.41
N HIS A 275 5.03 36.47 -8.65
CA HIS A 275 4.02 36.40 -9.71
C HIS A 275 3.71 34.93 -10.01
N LYS A 276 4.73 34.12 -10.20
CA LYS A 276 4.56 32.66 -10.43
C LYS A 276 4.06 31.93 -9.20
N VAL A 277 4.45 32.32 -8.00
CA VAL A 277 3.86 31.78 -6.77
C VAL A 277 2.34 31.92 -6.80
N LYS A 278 1.85 33.13 -7.09
CA LYS A 278 0.41 33.39 -7.19
C LYS A 278 -0.23 32.55 -8.29
N GLU A 279 0.36 32.55 -9.48
CA GLU A 279 -0.16 31.79 -10.64
C GLU A 279 -0.34 30.30 -10.33
N TYR A 280 0.71 29.62 -9.85
CA TYR A 280 0.66 28.19 -9.57
C TYR A 280 -0.18 27.84 -8.35
N SER A 281 -0.25 28.70 -7.35
CA SER A 281 -1.18 28.53 -6.22
C SER A 281 -2.64 28.62 -6.67
N GLU A 282 -2.98 29.58 -7.55
CA GLU A 282 -4.34 29.70 -8.10
C GLU A 282 -4.69 28.49 -8.97
N LEU A 283 -3.75 27.97 -9.79
CA LEU A 283 -3.93 26.75 -10.56
C LEU A 283 -4.18 25.55 -9.66
N ALA A 284 -3.39 25.38 -8.60
CA ALA A 284 -3.60 24.32 -7.61
C ALA A 284 -4.99 24.41 -6.96
N LEU A 285 -5.42 25.60 -6.53
CA LEU A 285 -6.72 25.82 -5.90
C LEU A 285 -7.90 25.63 -6.86
N ASN A 286 -7.70 25.70 -8.17
CA ASN A 286 -8.75 25.42 -9.17
C ASN A 286 -9.03 23.91 -9.34
N ILE A 287 -8.13 23.03 -8.93
CA ILE A 287 -8.36 21.60 -8.88
C ILE A 287 -9.26 21.31 -7.66
N LYS A 288 -10.54 21.00 -7.89
CA LYS A 288 -11.55 20.84 -6.81
C LYS A 288 -11.74 19.39 -6.39
N GLU A 289 -11.56 18.46 -7.31
CA GLU A 289 -11.75 17.04 -7.04
C GLU A 289 -10.47 16.45 -6.49
N LYS A 290 -10.54 15.94 -5.27
CA LYS A 290 -9.42 15.24 -4.64
C LYS A 290 -9.22 13.90 -5.34
N TYR A 291 -8.03 13.69 -5.88
CA TYR A 291 -7.65 12.38 -6.39
C TYR A 291 -7.45 11.41 -5.21
N LEU A 292 -8.37 10.45 -5.04
CA LEU A 292 -8.33 9.45 -3.96
C LEU A 292 -7.41 8.27 -4.34
N GLY A 293 -6.18 8.58 -4.71
CA GLY A 293 -5.17 7.57 -5.03
C GLY A 293 -4.06 7.49 -3.99
N TYR A 294 -3.29 6.42 -4.04
CA TYR A 294 -2.19 6.13 -3.12
C TYR A 294 -1.16 7.27 -2.95
N PHE A 295 -0.99 8.12 -3.98
CA PHE A 295 -0.03 9.22 -3.97
C PHE A 295 -0.64 10.58 -3.59
N CYS A 296 -1.86 10.61 -3.05
CA CYS A 296 -2.47 11.85 -2.59
C CYS A 296 -1.85 12.31 -1.28
N GLU A 297 -1.33 13.53 -1.24
CA GLU A 297 -0.77 14.15 -0.04
C GLU A 297 -1.81 15.08 0.60
N SER A 298 -2.11 14.87 1.90
CA SER A 298 -3.12 15.66 2.63
C SER A 298 -2.79 17.15 2.63
N ASP A 299 -1.49 17.49 2.70
CA ASP A 299 -1.02 18.88 2.82
C ASP A 299 -1.24 19.70 1.54
N ALA A 300 -1.50 19.06 0.41
CA ALA A 300 -1.83 19.72 -0.85
C ALA A 300 -3.33 20.04 -0.99
N TRP A 301 -4.18 19.53 -0.08
CA TRP A 301 -5.64 19.61 -0.16
C TRP A 301 -6.24 20.30 1.06
#